data_3c169f570a7ab88766c2264ea0a939f5
#
_entry.id   3c169f570a7ab88766c2264ea0a939f5
#
_cell.length_a   1.000
_cell.length_b   1.000
_cell.length_c   1.000
_cell.angle_alpha   90.00
_cell.angle_beta   90.00
_cell.angle_gamma   90.00
#
_symmetry.space_group_name_H-M   'P 1'
#
loop_
_entity.id
_entity.type
_entity.pdbx_description
1 polymer ?
#
loop_
_entity_poly.entity_id
_entity_poly.type
_entity_poly.pdbx_seq_one_letter_code
_entity_poly.pdbx_strand_id
1 'polypeptide(L)'
;MRFLIVYDIATSESGAKRLNKTAKICEEYCTRVQNSVFEAILDESELTKLINELERAIDNNYDSVRIYRLPDSSSGNNPITIGRKVEFETLSSDAFIL
;
A
#
# COMPACT_ATOMS: atom_id res chain seq x y z
N MET A 1 -6.10 -10.38 8.66
CA MET A 1 -7.00 -9.36 8.08
C MET A 1 -6.38 -8.80 6.80
N ARG A 2 -7.21 -8.52 5.82
CA ARG A 2 -6.76 -7.97 4.53
C ARG A 2 -7.07 -6.49 4.46
N PHE A 3 -6.13 -5.75 3.89
CA PHE A 3 -6.25 -4.30 3.74
C PHE A 3 -5.80 -3.85 2.36
N LEU A 4 -6.41 -2.77 1.90
CA LEU A 4 -5.96 -2.03 0.75
C LEU A 4 -5.44 -0.69 1.25
N ILE A 5 -4.21 -0.37 0.90
CA ILE A 5 -3.57 0.89 1.28
C ILE A 5 -3.40 1.74 0.04
N VAL A 6 -3.94 2.94 0.07
CA VAL A 6 -3.86 3.90 -1.04
C VAL A 6 -3.32 5.20 -0.50
N TYR A 7 -2.29 5.75 -1.14
CA TYR A 7 -1.78 7.04 -0.72
C TYR A 7 -1.70 8.02 -1.88
N ASP A 8 -1.76 9.28 -1.53
CA ASP A 8 -1.61 10.41 -2.44
C ASP A 8 -0.66 11.40 -1.79
N ILE A 9 0.55 11.47 -2.32
CA ILE A 9 1.60 12.32 -1.79
C ILE A 9 1.79 13.50 -2.74
N ALA A 10 1.70 14.70 -2.20
CA ALA A 10 1.87 15.91 -3.00
C ALA A 10 3.27 15.97 -3.63
N THR A 11 3.35 16.47 -4.84
CA THR A 11 4.61 16.56 -5.58
C THR A 11 5.45 17.77 -5.18
N SER A 12 4.86 18.73 -4.49
CA SER A 12 5.53 19.93 -3.98
C SER A 12 6.02 19.71 -2.56
N GLU A 13 6.70 20.69 -1.97
CA GLU A 13 7.06 20.71 -0.55
C GLU A 13 7.83 19.45 -0.13
N SER A 14 8.87 19.11 -0.87
CA SER A 14 9.68 17.90 -0.59
C SER A 14 8.88 16.58 -0.75
N GLY A 15 7.85 16.60 -1.56
CA GLY A 15 6.99 15.43 -1.76
C GLY A 15 7.71 14.21 -2.29
N ALA A 16 8.74 14.38 -3.12
CA ALA A 16 9.50 13.24 -3.63
C ALA A 16 10.14 12.43 -2.51
N LYS A 17 10.65 13.09 -1.49
CA LYS A 17 11.25 12.45 -0.32
C LYS A 17 10.22 11.68 0.48
N ARG A 18 9.06 12.32 0.71
CA ARG A 18 7.97 11.68 1.44
C ARG A 18 7.39 10.52 0.66
N LEU A 19 7.28 10.65 -0.66
CA LEU A 19 6.80 9.58 -1.53
C LEU A 19 7.70 8.35 -1.42
N ASN A 20 9.01 8.53 -1.53
CA ASN A 20 9.95 7.42 -1.43
C ASN A 20 9.90 6.75 -0.07
N LYS A 21 9.80 7.54 0.99
CA LYS A 21 9.72 7.02 2.35
C LYS A 21 8.44 6.24 2.57
N THR A 22 7.32 6.77 2.11
CA THR A 22 6.02 6.11 2.21
C THR A 22 6.01 4.78 1.44
N ALA A 23 6.53 4.79 0.22
CA ALA A 23 6.62 3.59 -0.59
C ALA A 23 7.46 2.50 0.09
N LYS A 24 8.60 2.87 0.67
CA LYS A 24 9.46 1.92 1.37
C LYS A 24 8.77 1.29 2.57
N ILE A 25 8.03 2.09 3.33
CA ILE A 25 7.26 1.58 4.46
C ILE A 25 6.21 0.57 3.97
N CYS A 26 5.46 0.94 2.94
CA CYS A 26 4.46 0.03 2.39
C CYS A 26 5.10 -1.26 1.85
N GLU A 27 6.27 -1.17 1.23
CA GLU A 27 6.95 -2.35 0.71
C GLU A 27 7.39 -3.32 1.80
N GLU A 28 7.63 -2.85 3.01
CA GLU A 28 7.98 -3.71 4.14
C GLU A 28 6.80 -4.54 4.64
N TYR A 29 5.60 -4.00 4.59
CA TYR A 29 4.41 -4.62 5.18
C TYR A 29 3.44 -5.16 4.15
N CYS A 30 3.53 -4.71 2.93
CA CYS A 30 2.46 -4.88 1.94
C CYS A 30 3.03 -5.33 0.60
N THR A 31 2.12 -5.74 -0.28
CA THR A 31 2.44 -6.09 -1.66
C THR A 31 1.90 -5.02 -2.59
N ARG A 32 2.76 -4.48 -3.45
CA ARG A 32 2.36 -3.43 -4.37
C ARG A 32 1.43 -3.96 -5.46
N VAL A 33 0.32 -3.27 -5.68
CA VAL A 33 -0.61 -3.56 -6.77
C VAL A 33 -0.42 -2.56 -7.91
N GLN A 34 -0.29 -1.29 -7.56
CA GLN A 34 0.03 -0.20 -8.48
C GLN A 34 0.96 0.77 -7.75
N ASN A 35 1.35 1.85 -8.40
CA ASN A 35 2.34 2.78 -7.85
C ASN A 35 2.04 3.25 -6.43
N SER A 36 0.80 3.60 -6.16
CA SER A 36 0.39 4.10 -4.85
C SER A 36 -0.71 3.25 -4.21
N VAL A 37 -0.83 1.99 -4.64
CA VAL A 37 -1.84 1.05 -4.15
C VAL A 37 -1.16 -0.24 -3.72
N PHE A 38 -1.41 -0.63 -2.48
CA PHE A 38 -0.83 -1.84 -1.90
C PHE A 38 -1.92 -2.69 -1.25
N GLU A 39 -1.72 -3.99 -1.24
CA GLU A 39 -2.54 -4.91 -0.46
C GLU A 39 -1.68 -5.53 0.64
N ALA A 40 -2.31 -5.82 1.75
CA ALA A 40 -1.60 -6.40 2.88
C ALA A 40 -2.47 -7.39 3.63
N ILE A 41 -1.82 -8.41 4.19
CA ILE A 41 -2.43 -9.32 5.16
C ILE A 41 -1.70 -9.06 6.47
N LEU A 42 -2.37 -8.44 7.42
CA LEU A 42 -1.76 -7.98 8.66
C LEU A 42 -2.62 -8.37 9.85
N ASP A 43 -1.96 -8.63 10.98
CA ASP A 43 -2.65 -8.69 12.26
C ASP A 43 -2.75 -7.27 12.84
N GLU A 44 -3.40 -7.15 13.99
CA GLU A 44 -3.60 -5.83 14.62
C GLU A 44 -2.28 -5.16 15.01
N SER A 45 -1.33 -5.93 15.46
CA SER A 45 -0.01 -5.41 15.85
C SER A 45 0.73 -4.84 14.64
N GLU A 46 0.73 -5.58 13.54
CA GLU A 46 1.37 -5.14 12.30
C GLU A 46 0.68 -3.91 11.72
N LEU A 47 -0.65 -3.88 11.75
CA LEU A 47 -1.42 -2.73 11.28
C LEU A 47 -1.07 -1.48 12.09
N THR A 48 -1.00 -1.61 13.40
CA THR A 48 -0.64 -0.48 14.27
C THR A 48 0.75 0.05 13.94
N LYS A 49 1.71 -0.84 13.73
CA LYS A 49 3.06 -0.43 13.34
C LYS A 49 3.08 0.29 12.01
N LEU A 50 2.36 -0.24 11.04
CA LEU A 50 2.26 0.38 9.71
C LEU A 50 1.68 1.78 9.82
N ILE A 51 0.57 1.94 10.53
CA ILE A 51 -0.08 3.23 10.71
C ILE A 51 0.89 4.23 11.36
N ASN A 52 1.57 3.82 12.43
CA ASN A 52 2.50 4.70 13.12
C ASN A 52 3.65 5.16 12.23
N GLU A 53 4.19 4.28 11.42
CA GLU A 53 5.27 4.63 10.51
C GLU A 53 4.79 5.56 9.38
N LEU A 54 3.60 5.28 8.84
CA LEU A 54 3.03 6.14 7.79
C LEU A 54 2.72 7.54 8.32
N GLU A 55 2.19 7.64 9.53
CA GLU A 55 1.90 8.94 10.14
C GLU A 55 3.16 9.80 10.28
N ARG A 56 4.30 9.17 10.54
CA ARG A 56 5.57 9.89 10.64
C ARG A 56 6.21 10.21 9.29
N ALA A 57 5.80 9.51 8.24
CA ALA A 57 6.40 9.67 6.92
C ALA A 57 5.74 10.77 6.09
N ILE A 58 4.46 11.01 6.29
CA ILE A 58 3.70 11.95 5.47
C ILE A 58 3.58 13.31 6.13
N ASP A 59 3.16 14.28 5.33
CA ASP A 59 2.80 15.62 5.81
C ASP A 59 1.28 15.74 5.77
N ASN A 60 0.67 15.88 6.94
CA ASN A 60 -0.78 15.91 7.06
C ASN A 60 -1.46 17.06 6.30
N ASN A 61 -0.71 18.10 5.99
CA ASN A 61 -1.26 19.26 5.27
C ASN A 61 -1.34 19.03 3.76
N TYR A 62 -0.52 18.11 3.22
CA TYR A 62 -0.40 17.93 1.78
C TYR A 62 -0.70 16.52 1.30
N ASP A 63 -0.57 15.53 2.18
CA ASP A 63 -0.60 14.12 1.82
C ASP A 63 -1.79 13.42 2.44
N SER A 64 -2.19 12.31 1.84
CA SER A 64 -3.22 11.44 2.44
C SER A 64 -2.84 9.97 2.27
N VAL A 65 -3.25 9.16 3.24
CA VAL A 65 -3.19 7.70 3.17
C VAL A 65 -4.54 7.18 3.60
N ARG A 66 -5.08 6.25 2.83
CA ARG A 66 -6.32 5.56 3.17
C ARG A 66 -6.05 4.08 3.30
N ILE A 67 -6.59 3.48 4.34
CA ILE A 67 -6.49 2.05 4.59
C ILE A 67 -7.91 1.50 4.65
N TYR A 68 -8.23 0.64 3.69
CA TYR A 68 -9.53 -0.01 3.62
C TYR A 68 -9.40 -1.44 4.08
N ARG A 69 -10.28 -1.86 4.95
CA ARG A 69 -10.35 -3.27 5.31
C ARG A 69 -11.14 -4.03 4.25
N LEU A 70 -10.56 -5.11 3.77
CA LEU A 70 -11.17 -5.96 2.76
C LEU A 70 -11.69 -7.25 3.38
N PRO A 71 -12.67 -7.90 2.75
CA PRO A 71 -13.06 -9.24 3.16
C PRO A 71 -11.88 -10.20 3.02
N ASP A 72 -11.83 -11.19 3.89
CA ASP A 72 -10.80 -12.22 3.79
C ASP A 72 -10.96 -13.00 2.48
N SER A 73 -9.86 -13.56 1.98
CA SER A 73 -9.83 -14.24 0.70
C SER A 73 -10.54 -15.60 0.71
N SER A 74 -10.95 -16.08 1.89
CA SER A 74 -11.74 -17.28 2.00
C SER A 74 -13.13 -17.10 1.35
N SER A 75 -13.73 -18.19 0.89
CA SER A 75 -15.10 -18.18 0.37
C SER A 75 -15.32 -17.29 -0.87
N GLY A 76 -14.33 -17.19 -1.74
CA GLY A 76 -14.51 -16.50 -3.02
C GLY A 76 -14.44 -14.98 -2.95
N ASN A 77 -13.93 -14.42 -1.87
CA ASN A 77 -13.77 -12.96 -1.72
C ASN A 77 -12.51 -12.42 -2.40
N ASN A 78 -11.98 -13.15 -3.37
CA ASN A 78 -10.83 -12.68 -4.13
C ASN A 78 -11.24 -11.64 -5.16
N PRO A 79 -10.35 -10.69 -5.47
CA PRO A 79 -10.65 -9.71 -6.51
C PRO A 79 -10.89 -10.39 -7.86
N ILE A 80 -11.78 -9.82 -8.63
CA ILE A 80 -11.93 -10.17 -10.04
C ILE A 80 -10.88 -9.39 -10.80
N THR A 81 -9.99 -10.09 -11.49
CA THR A 81 -8.92 -9.46 -12.24
C THR A 81 -9.16 -9.63 -13.72
N ILE A 82 -9.18 -8.51 -14.43
CA ILE A 82 -9.30 -8.48 -15.88
C ILE A 82 -7.98 -7.95 -16.41
N GLY A 83 -7.42 -8.62 -17.42
CA GLY A 83 -6.14 -8.25 -17.97
C GLY A 83 -5.00 -9.05 -17.35
N ARG A 84 -3.87 -8.38 -17.14
CA ARG A 84 -2.67 -9.06 -16.64
C ARG A 84 -2.85 -9.46 -15.18
N LYS A 85 -2.54 -10.72 -14.89
CA LYS A 85 -2.50 -11.21 -13.51
C LYS A 85 -1.22 -10.79 -12.82
N VAL A 86 -1.38 -10.37 -11.56
CA VAL A 86 -0.27 -10.03 -10.68
C VAL A 86 -0.15 -11.13 -9.63
N GLU A 87 1.02 -11.76 -9.57
CA GLU A 87 1.32 -12.75 -8.54
C GLU A 87 2.07 -12.07 -7.41
N PHE A 88 1.47 -12.03 -6.23
CA PHE A 88 2.03 -11.28 -5.12
C PHE A 88 3.41 -11.78 -4.71
N GLU A 89 3.61 -13.06 -4.64
CA GLU A 89 4.86 -13.66 -4.19
C GLU A 89 5.99 -13.53 -5.19
N THR A 90 5.70 -13.16 -6.43
CA THR A 90 6.69 -13.00 -7.48
C THR A 90 6.87 -11.56 -7.90
N LEU A 91 6.32 -10.61 -7.14
CA LEU A 91 6.41 -9.21 -7.47
C LEU A 91 7.85 -8.73 -7.47
N SER A 92 8.30 -8.24 -8.61
CA SER A 92 9.45 -7.37 -8.67
C SER A 92 8.95 -5.98 -9.02
N SER A 93 9.66 -4.96 -8.57
CA SER A 93 9.24 -3.57 -8.79
C SER A 93 9.11 -3.24 -10.27
N ASP A 94 9.89 -3.87 -11.12
CA ASP A 94 9.91 -3.57 -12.56
C ASP A 94 8.66 -4.06 -13.28
N ALA A 95 8.04 -5.12 -12.79
CA ALA A 95 6.92 -5.75 -13.47
C ALA A 95 5.61 -4.97 -13.31
N PHE A 96 5.50 -4.09 -12.33
CA PHE A 96 4.22 -3.53 -11.89
C PHE A 96 4.18 -2.02 -11.80
N ILE A 97 5.16 -1.39 -12.36
CA ILE A 97 5.16 0.07 -12.49
C ILE A 97 4.33 0.41 -13.72
N LEU A 98 3.26 1.10 -13.50
CA LEU A 98 2.36 1.52 -14.57
C LEU A 98 2.61 2.95 -14.95
#